data_a06508e02ac03db83f83c9f552022c2e
#
_entry.id   a06508e02ac03db83f83c9f552022c2e
#
_cell.length_a   1.000
_cell.length_b   1.000
_cell.length_c   1.000
_cell.angle_alpha   90.00
_cell.angle_beta   90.00
_cell.angle_gamma   90.00
#
_symmetry.space_group_name_H-M   'P 1'
#
loop_
_entity.id
_entity.type
_entity.pdbx_description
1 polymer ?
#
loop_
_entity_poly.entity_id
_entity_poly.type
_entity_poly.pdbx_seq_one_letter_code
_entity_poly.pdbx_strand_id
1 'polypeptide(L)'
;MIDTFTVAGHLCVDLAPELPAELELTPGALQNIGPMRMVVGGSVANTGKVLHSLGANVKANAVVGKDELGTITKKLLSDVGISVESIIETSETTSSYSVVVEPKGIDRTFWHHVGAN
;
A
#
# COMPACT_ATOMS: atom_id res chain seq x y z
N MET A 1 -19.84 -24.15 1.37
CA MET A 1 -18.65 -23.81 2.21
C MET A 1 -17.86 -22.74 1.48
N ILE A 2 -17.50 -21.66 2.16
CA ILE A 2 -16.67 -20.61 1.61
C ILE A 2 -15.22 -20.94 1.95
N ASP A 3 -14.38 -21.04 0.92
CA ASP A 3 -12.97 -21.33 1.11
C ASP A 3 -12.25 -20.14 1.78
N THR A 4 -11.32 -20.46 2.65
CA THR A 4 -10.43 -19.48 3.31
C THR A 4 -9.03 -19.64 2.75
N PHE A 5 -8.48 -18.51 2.29
CA PHE A 5 -7.12 -18.44 1.75
C PHE A 5 -6.25 -17.55 2.62
N THR A 6 -5.04 -18.00 2.88
CA THR A 6 -4.01 -17.15 3.47
C THR A 6 -3.07 -16.69 2.36
N VAL A 7 -2.94 -15.39 2.21
CA VAL A 7 -2.01 -14.79 1.26
C VAL A 7 -0.83 -14.22 2.05
N ALA A 8 0.36 -14.73 1.78
CA ALA A 8 1.58 -14.35 2.50
C ALA A 8 2.58 -13.70 1.55
N GLY A 9 3.33 -12.72 2.03
CA GLY A 9 4.39 -12.06 1.29
C GLY A 9 4.39 -10.55 1.46
N HIS A 10 4.75 -9.85 0.39
CA HIS A 10 4.93 -8.40 0.39
C HIS A 10 3.60 -7.65 0.51
N LEU A 11 3.58 -6.69 1.43
CA LEU A 11 2.47 -5.79 1.68
C LEU A 11 3.02 -4.37 1.87
N CYS A 12 2.48 -3.41 1.15
CA CYS A 12 2.84 -2.01 1.29
C CYS A 12 1.63 -1.10 1.11
N VAL A 13 1.80 0.18 1.45
CA VAL A 13 0.85 1.22 1.10
C VAL A 13 1.43 2.05 -0.04
N ASP A 14 0.61 2.27 -1.06
CA ASP A 14 0.94 3.17 -2.17
C ASP A 14 0.38 4.56 -1.87
N LEU A 15 1.26 5.53 -1.81
CA LEU A 15 0.95 6.94 -1.63
C LEU A 15 0.93 7.58 -3.02
N ALA A 16 -0.24 7.91 -3.53
CA ALA A 16 -0.44 8.39 -4.89
C ALA A 16 -0.99 9.81 -4.89
N PRO A 17 -0.12 10.82 -4.77
CA PRO A 17 -0.54 12.22 -4.91
C PRO A 17 -0.94 12.50 -6.37
N GLU A 18 -1.97 13.31 -6.55
CA GLU A 18 -2.32 13.81 -7.88
C GLU A 18 -1.32 14.88 -8.31
N LEU A 19 -0.55 14.59 -9.36
CA LEU A 19 0.56 15.43 -9.82
C LEU A 19 0.20 16.17 -11.11
N PRO A 20 0.67 17.42 -11.26
CA PRO A 20 0.51 18.16 -12.52
C PRO A 20 1.36 17.54 -13.63
N ALA A 21 1.04 17.88 -14.89
CA ALA A 21 1.82 17.44 -16.05
C ALA A 21 3.28 17.91 -16.01
N GLU A 22 3.52 19.08 -15.44
CA GLU A 22 4.84 19.65 -15.25
C GLU A 22 5.21 19.60 -13.77
N LEU A 23 5.99 18.61 -13.38
CA LEU A 23 6.52 18.46 -12.04
C LEU A 23 7.99 18.89 -12.04
N GLU A 24 8.29 19.90 -11.24
CA GLU A 24 9.65 20.43 -11.11
C GLU A 24 10.26 20.05 -9.75
N LEU A 25 11.53 19.67 -9.77
CA LEU A 25 12.34 19.45 -8.56
C LEU A 25 13.30 20.63 -8.39
N THR A 26 12.76 21.77 -8.00
CA THR A 26 13.54 22.99 -7.77
C THR A 26 13.83 23.12 -6.28
N PRO A 27 15.10 23.17 -5.85
CA PRO A 27 15.44 23.32 -4.44
C PRO A 27 14.77 24.54 -3.80
N GLY A 28 14.12 24.32 -2.64
CA GLY A 28 13.44 25.37 -1.89
C GLY A 28 12.08 25.81 -2.43
N ALA A 29 11.64 25.28 -3.57
CA ALA A 29 10.33 25.61 -4.13
C ALA A 29 9.21 24.88 -3.42
N LEU A 30 8.08 25.55 -3.27
CA LEU A 30 6.80 24.95 -2.83
C LEU A 30 5.90 24.84 -4.06
N GLN A 31 5.56 23.62 -4.45
CA GLN A 31 4.68 23.37 -5.58
C GLN A 31 3.34 22.81 -5.08
N ASN A 32 2.23 23.40 -5.52
CA ASN A 32 0.91 22.86 -5.24
C ASN A 32 0.66 21.62 -6.09
N ILE A 33 0.19 20.57 -5.42
CA ILE A 33 -0.26 19.33 -6.06
C ILE A 33 -1.69 19.02 -5.60
N GLY A 34 -2.31 18.03 -6.19
CA GLY A 34 -3.66 17.61 -5.84
C GLY A 34 -3.70 16.73 -4.59
N PRO A 35 -4.90 16.22 -4.26
CA PRO A 35 -5.07 15.34 -3.11
C PRO A 35 -4.32 14.03 -3.27
N MET A 36 -3.94 13.43 -2.15
CA MET A 36 -3.27 12.14 -2.14
C MET A 36 -4.28 11.01 -1.95
N ARG A 37 -4.16 9.98 -2.78
CA ARG A 37 -4.86 8.71 -2.62
C ARG A 37 -3.91 7.70 -1.98
N MET A 38 -4.40 6.94 -1.02
CA MET A 38 -3.66 5.84 -0.40
C MET A 38 -4.35 4.52 -0.74
N VAL A 39 -3.59 3.56 -1.23
CA VAL A 39 -4.08 2.24 -1.64
C VAL A 39 -3.12 1.18 -1.12
N VAL A 40 -3.64 0.05 -0.64
CA VAL A 40 -2.77 -1.09 -0.33
C VAL A 40 -2.28 -1.75 -1.60
N GLY A 41 -0.99 -2.07 -1.62
CA GLY A 41 -0.27 -2.69 -2.74
C GLY A 41 0.54 -3.89 -2.30
N GLY A 42 1.33 -4.39 -3.24
CA GLY A 42 2.11 -5.61 -3.07
C GLY A 42 1.31 -6.86 -3.39
N SER A 43 2.01 -8.01 -3.44
CA SER A 43 1.40 -9.29 -3.80
C SER A 43 0.26 -9.69 -2.86
N VAL A 44 0.40 -9.43 -1.57
CA VAL A 44 -0.63 -9.78 -0.58
C VAL A 44 -1.93 -9.02 -0.84
N ALA A 45 -1.85 -7.70 -1.03
CA ALA A 45 -3.06 -6.91 -1.28
C ALA A 45 -3.67 -7.21 -2.64
N ASN A 46 -2.86 -7.30 -3.69
CA ASN A 46 -3.36 -7.50 -5.05
C ASN A 46 -4.00 -8.87 -5.22
N THR A 47 -3.35 -9.93 -4.76
CA THR A 47 -3.91 -11.29 -4.79
C THR A 47 -5.12 -11.40 -3.87
N GLY A 48 -5.01 -10.83 -2.66
CA GLY A 48 -6.10 -10.87 -1.69
C GLY A 48 -7.37 -10.20 -2.18
N LYS A 49 -7.27 -9.04 -2.82
CA LYS A 49 -8.43 -8.34 -3.40
C LYS A 49 -9.12 -9.16 -4.48
N VAL A 50 -8.35 -9.82 -5.34
CA VAL A 50 -8.90 -10.68 -6.39
C VAL A 50 -9.63 -11.87 -5.77
N LEU A 51 -9.01 -12.58 -4.85
CA LEU A 51 -9.64 -13.72 -4.17
C LEU A 51 -10.92 -13.31 -3.45
N HIS A 52 -10.89 -12.19 -2.74
CA HIS A 52 -12.05 -11.65 -2.05
C HIS A 52 -13.18 -11.32 -3.03
N SER A 53 -12.87 -10.72 -4.18
CA SER A 53 -13.86 -10.41 -5.22
C SER A 53 -14.49 -11.65 -5.84
N LEU A 54 -13.83 -12.80 -5.75
CA LEU A 54 -14.34 -14.09 -6.19
C LEU A 54 -15.14 -14.82 -5.10
N GLY A 55 -15.35 -14.18 -3.94
CA GLY A 55 -16.17 -14.72 -2.86
C GLY A 55 -15.40 -15.52 -1.80
N ALA A 56 -14.09 -15.56 -1.86
CA ALA A 56 -13.27 -16.23 -0.85
C ALA A 56 -13.14 -15.40 0.43
N ASN A 57 -12.96 -16.09 1.56
CA ASN A 57 -12.44 -15.47 2.77
C ASN A 57 -10.92 -15.36 2.64
N VAL A 58 -10.38 -14.19 2.89
CA VAL A 58 -8.95 -13.94 2.73
C VAL A 58 -8.33 -13.45 4.04
N LYS A 59 -7.23 -14.06 4.41
CA LYS A 59 -6.40 -13.68 5.55
C LYS A 59 -5.03 -13.27 5.03
N ALA A 60 -4.58 -12.08 5.41
CA ALA A 60 -3.24 -11.61 5.08
C ALA A 60 -2.23 -12.07 6.13
N ASN A 61 -1.09 -12.57 5.67
CA ASN A 61 0.07 -12.87 6.49
C ASN A 61 1.25 -12.07 5.95
N ALA A 62 1.62 -11.02 6.66
CA ALA A 62 2.63 -10.06 6.26
C ALA A 62 3.21 -9.36 7.48
N VAL A 63 4.23 -8.55 7.28
CA VAL A 63 4.86 -7.76 8.33
C VAL A 63 4.69 -6.28 8.01
N VAL A 64 4.33 -5.49 9.02
CA VAL A 64 4.34 -4.02 8.96
C VAL A 64 5.15 -3.47 10.13
N GLY A 65 5.60 -2.23 10.00
CA GLY A 65 6.24 -1.54 11.11
C GLY A 65 5.22 -1.09 12.17
N LYS A 66 5.69 -0.91 13.40
CA LYS A 66 4.91 -0.24 14.46
C LYS A 66 4.93 1.26 14.26
N ASP A 67 4.26 1.72 13.21
CA ASP A 67 4.22 3.12 12.82
C ASP A 67 2.85 3.48 12.20
N GLU A 68 2.67 4.73 11.85
CA GLU A 68 1.43 5.25 11.29
C GLU A 68 1.10 4.58 9.96
N LEU A 69 2.10 4.36 9.11
CA LEU A 69 1.89 3.68 7.82
C LEU A 69 1.46 2.23 8.01
N GLY A 70 1.98 1.54 9.02
CA GLY A 70 1.54 0.20 9.39
C GLY A 70 0.07 0.16 9.80
N THR A 71 -0.35 1.12 10.60
CA THR A 71 -1.75 1.28 11.02
C THR A 71 -2.65 1.55 9.81
N ILE A 72 -2.24 2.45 8.92
CA ILE A 72 -2.99 2.77 7.70
C ILE A 72 -3.07 1.56 6.77
N THR A 73 -1.96 0.85 6.59
CA THR A 73 -1.91 -0.36 5.74
C THR A 73 -2.92 -1.41 6.21
N LYS A 74 -2.95 -1.70 7.51
CA LYS A 74 -3.92 -2.65 8.08
C LYS A 74 -5.34 -2.17 7.92
N LYS A 75 -5.60 -0.88 8.16
CA LYS A 75 -6.93 -0.29 8.00
C LYS A 75 -7.44 -0.42 6.57
N LEU A 76 -6.63 -0.03 5.59
CA LEU A 76 -7.00 -0.09 4.18
C LEU A 76 -7.24 -1.53 3.71
N LEU A 77 -6.43 -2.48 4.20
CA LEU A 77 -6.59 -3.88 3.88
C LEU A 77 -7.90 -4.45 4.47
N SER A 78 -8.19 -4.09 5.72
CA SER A 78 -9.45 -4.46 6.38
C SER A 78 -10.66 -3.86 5.67
N ASP A 79 -10.57 -2.61 5.20
CA ASP A 79 -11.65 -1.92 4.50
C ASP A 79 -12.03 -2.62 3.19
N VAL A 80 -11.11 -3.34 2.55
CA VAL A 80 -11.38 -4.13 1.34
C VAL A 80 -11.75 -5.60 1.66
N GLY A 81 -12.03 -5.92 2.92
CA GLY A 81 -12.57 -7.21 3.32
C GLY A 81 -11.53 -8.31 3.61
N ILE A 82 -10.27 -7.96 3.76
CA ILE A 82 -9.20 -8.92 4.05
C ILE A 82 -8.88 -8.90 5.54
N SER A 83 -8.83 -10.09 6.18
CA SER A 83 -8.48 -10.22 7.59
C SER A 83 -7.03 -9.84 7.84
N VAL A 84 -6.82 -8.99 8.85
CA VAL A 84 -5.49 -8.50 9.26
C VAL A 84 -4.97 -9.15 10.54
N GLU A 85 -5.68 -10.15 11.07
CA GLU A 85 -5.36 -10.77 12.36
C GLU A 85 -4.01 -11.48 12.39
N SER A 86 -3.49 -11.88 11.22
CA SER A 86 -2.20 -12.57 11.08
C SER A 86 -1.07 -11.63 10.61
N ILE A 87 -1.30 -10.33 10.58
CA ILE A 87 -0.26 -9.36 10.29
C ILE A 87 0.59 -9.14 11.54
N ILE A 88 1.90 -9.25 11.38
CA ILE A 88 2.89 -9.09 12.43
C ILE A 88 3.41 -7.66 12.41
N GLU A 89 3.47 -7.01 13.57
CA GLU A 89 4.10 -5.70 13.71
C GLU A 89 5.53 -5.84 14.23
N THR A 90 6.46 -5.09 13.62
CA THR A 90 7.87 -5.09 14.05
C THR A 90 8.32 -3.69 14.44
N SER A 91 9.20 -3.63 15.45
CA SER A 91 9.90 -2.39 15.83
C SER A 91 11.27 -2.26 15.18
N GLU A 92 11.72 -3.28 14.43
CA GLU A 92 13.07 -3.34 13.86
C GLU A 92 13.23 -2.46 12.62
N THR A 93 12.15 -2.20 11.92
CA THR A 93 12.14 -1.34 10.72
C THR A 93 10.78 -0.70 10.54
N THR A 94 10.71 0.28 9.66
CA THR A 94 9.46 0.99 9.34
C THR A 94 8.65 0.23 8.28
N SER A 95 7.38 0.54 8.17
CA SER A 95 6.49 -0.06 7.18
C SER A 95 6.95 0.20 5.75
N SER A 96 6.73 -0.78 4.88
CA SER A 96 6.96 -0.64 3.44
C SER A 96 5.96 0.33 2.82
N TYR A 97 6.43 1.18 1.94
CA TYR A 97 5.57 2.09 1.16
C TYR A 97 6.17 2.42 -0.19
N SER A 98 5.32 2.86 -1.09
CA SER A 98 5.74 3.44 -2.37
C SER A 98 5.12 4.82 -2.53
N VAL A 99 5.89 5.76 -3.03
CA VAL A 99 5.35 7.01 -3.59
C VAL A 99 5.13 6.79 -5.07
N VAL A 100 3.90 6.91 -5.53
CA VAL A 100 3.55 6.75 -6.94
C VAL A 100 3.70 8.11 -7.61
N VAL A 101 4.68 8.22 -8.49
CA VAL A 101 4.98 9.45 -9.23
C VAL A 101 4.42 9.30 -10.64
N GLU A 102 3.25 9.85 -10.86
CA GLU A 102 2.51 9.74 -12.13
C GLU A 102 2.05 11.13 -12.57
N PRO A 103 2.95 11.95 -13.13
CA PRO A 103 2.55 13.23 -13.70
C PRO A 103 1.54 13.01 -14.82
N LYS A 104 0.60 13.94 -14.98
CA LYS A 104 -0.45 13.83 -15.98
C LYS A 104 0.12 13.63 -17.38
N GLY A 105 -0.28 12.52 -18.03
CA GLY A 105 0.18 12.16 -19.37
C GLY A 105 1.50 11.40 -19.43
N ILE A 106 2.11 11.11 -18.28
CA ILE A 106 3.36 10.34 -18.17
C ILE A 106 3.08 9.07 -17.38
N ASP A 107 3.62 7.94 -17.82
CA ASP A 107 3.49 6.68 -17.11
C ASP A 107 4.17 6.75 -15.74
N ARG A 108 3.65 5.97 -14.81
CA ARG A 108 4.04 6.04 -13.40
C ARG A 108 5.43 5.49 -13.12
N THR A 109 6.10 6.14 -12.18
CA THR A 109 7.33 5.70 -11.56
C THR A 109 7.09 5.48 -10.07
N PHE A 110 7.75 4.51 -9.48
CA PHE A 110 7.62 4.22 -8.06
C PHE A 110 8.90 4.56 -7.32
N TRP A 111 8.76 5.34 -6.25
CA TRP A 111 9.83 5.51 -5.27
C TRP A 111 9.49 4.64 -4.07
N HIS A 112 10.23 3.57 -3.90
CA HIS A 112 9.88 2.49 -3.00
C HIS A 112 10.84 2.35 -1.82
N HIS A 113 10.26 2.27 -0.62
CA HIS A 113 10.95 1.87 0.60
C HIS A 113 10.54 0.45 0.96
N VAL A 114 11.49 -0.48 0.95
CA VAL A 114 11.21 -1.90 1.24
C VAL A 114 10.69 -2.07 2.65
N GLY A 115 11.38 -1.53 3.64
CA GLY A 115 10.95 -1.59 5.04
C GLY A 115 10.64 -2.99 5.55
N ALA A 116 9.64 -3.08 6.41
CA ALA A 116 9.09 -4.33 6.91
C ALA A 116 8.44 -5.11 5.76
N ASN A 117 8.84 -6.39 5.60
CA ASN A 117 8.39 -7.21 4.50
C ASN A 117 8.50 -8.71 4.85
#